data_2cee91ee7b6f6e219989015f4b64fc8f
#
_entry.id   2cee91ee7b6f6e219989015f4b64fc8f
#
_cell.length_a   1.000
_cell.length_b   1.000
_cell.length_c   1.000
_cell.angle_alpha   90.00
_cell.angle_beta   90.00
_cell.angle_gamma   90.00
#
_symmetry.space_group_name_H-M   'P 1'
#
loop_
_entity.id
_entity.type
_entity.pdbx_description
1 polymer ?
#
loop_
_entity_poly.entity_id
_entity_poly.type
_entity_poly.pdbx_seq_one_letter_code
_entity_poly.pdbx_strand_id
1 'polypeptide(L)'
;AKAGGSLLGGLKDAVQVAAAGTAFLKEHAFTLHLVVEGRSQAELDAAMTAIRDIGRRHGTEIENTVPKVMRSKPFGPPRGMLGKDGERWVPIHAVFPLSSYAEVCDANDAFFAQRKSFMEDHGIIYSVMTMTVGAEFFLEPAFYWQDEITDLQVHLAGSQGG
;
A
#
# COMPACT_ATOMS: atom_id res chain seq x y z
N ALA A 1 21.97 5.57 19.45
CA ALA A 1 22.52 5.89 18.14
C ALA A 1 21.65 6.95 17.49
N LYS A 2 22.20 8.14 17.20
CA LYS A 2 21.48 9.25 16.56
C LYS A 2 21.30 8.91 15.08
N ALA A 3 20.09 8.63 14.64
CA ALA A 3 19.73 8.63 13.21
C ALA A 3 19.58 10.09 12.75
N GLY A 4 20.70 10.69 12.37
CA GLY A 4 20.73 11.99 11.70
C GLY A 4 20.43 11.80 10.21
N GLY A 5 19.17 11.63 9.84
CA GLY A 5 18.76 11.67 8.44
C GLY A 5 18.80 13.13 7.97
N SER A 6 19.69 13.46 7.04
CA SER A 6 19.73 14.75 6.36
C SER A 6 18.39 15.02 5.68
N LEU A 7 17.86 16.25 5.77
CA LEU A 7 16.68 16.71 5.01
C LEU A 7 16.81 16.46 3.50
N LEU A 8 18.02 16.55 2.96
CA LEU A 8 18.37 16.22 1.58
C LEU A 8 18.24 14.71 1.28
N GLY A 9 18.55 13.83 2.24
CA GLY A 9 18.34 12.38 2.10
C GLY A 9 16.86 12.05 2.01
N GLY A 10 16.04 12.62 2.89
CA GLY A 10 14.58 12.40 2.86
C GLY A 10 13.91 12.91 1.60
N LEU A 11 14.37 14.02 1.02
CA LEU A 11 13.85 14.54 -0.23
C LEU A 11 14.25 13.64 -1.43
N LYS A 12 15.50 13.16 -1.44
CA LYS A 12 16.02 12.25 -2.47
C LYS A 12 15.26 10.91 -2.43
N ASP A 13 15.02 10.37 -1.25
CA ASP A 13 14.24 9.13 -1.06
C ASP A 13 12.78 9.31 -1.49
N ALA A 14 12.16 10.45 -1.18
CA ALA A 14 10.79 10.76 -1.62
C ALA A 14 10.68 10.91 -3.15
N VAL A 15 11.66 11.54 -3.80
CA VAL A 15 11.71 11.66 -5.27
C VAL A 15 11.97 10.31 -5.92
N GLN A 16 12.84 9.47 -5.35
CA GLN A 16 13.07 8.11 -5.85
C GLN A 16 11.82 7.22 -5.69
N VAL A 17 11.12 7.32 -4.58
CA VAL A 17 9.85 6.58 -4.36
C VAL A 17 8.78 7.06 -5.33
N ALA A 18 8.65 8.37 -5.56
CA ALA A 18 7.70 8.90 -6.53
C ALA A 18 8.05 8.48 -7.97
N ALA A 19 9.32 8.49 -8.32
CA ALA A 19 9.78 8.09 -9.65
C ALA A 19 9.71 6.56 -9.86
N ALA A 20 10.11 5.77 -8.87
CA ALA A 20 10.02 4.31 -8.94
C ALA A 20 8.56 3.82 -8.82
N GLY A 21 7.76 4.47 -7.96
CA GLY A 21 6.38 4.06 -7.67
C GLY A 21 5.41 4.19 -8.84
N THR A 22 5.68 5.08 -9.79
CA THR A 22 4.78 5.26 -10.94
C THR A 22 5.15 4.42 -12.16
N ALA A 23 6.40 4.07 -12.34
CA ALA A 23 6.86 3.31 -13.51
C ALA A 23 6.48 1.83 -13.39
N PHE A 24 6.82 1.17 -12.27
CA PHE A 24 6.56 -0.26 -12.11
C PHE A 24 5.07 -0.61 -11.91
N LEU A 25 4.28 0.29 -11.29
CA LEU A 25 2.82 0.10 -11.15
C LEU A 25 2.09 0.09 -12.49
N LYS A 26 2.69 0.66 -13.55
CA LYS A 26 2.11 0.61 -14.90
C LYS A 26 2.39 -0.72 -15.62
N GLU A 27 3.44 -1.43 -15.22
CA GLU A 27 3.91 -2.64 -15.89
C GLU A 27 3.45 -3.93 -15.18
N HIS A 28 3.01 -3.83 -13.91
CA HIS A 28 2.63 -4.97 -13.10
C HIS A 28 1.22 -4.82 -12.54
N ALA A 29 0.38 -5.83 -12.75
CA ALA A 29 -0.98 -5.87 -12.19
C ALA A 29 -0.99 -6.02 -10.66
N PHE A 30 0.03 -6.70 -10.11
CA PHE A 30 0.15 -6.95 -8.67
C PHE A 30 1.58 -6.72 -8.19
N THR A 31 1.70 -6.23 -6.97
CA THR A 31 2.99 -6.12 -6.26
C THR A 31 2.91 -6.84 -4.92
N LEU A 32 3.95 -7.59 -4.58
CA LEU A 32 4.05 -8.31 -3.32
C LEU A 32 5.24 -7.77 -2.52
N HIS A 33 4.97 -7.29 -1.31
CA HIS A 33 5.98 -6.84 -0.36
C HIS A 33 6.10 -7.86 0.75
N LEU A 34 7.29 -8.43 0.91
CA LEU A 34 7.59 -9.44 1.91
C LEU A 34 8.55 -8.88 2.96
N VAL A 35 8.23 -9.07 4.22
CA VAL A 35 9.10 -8.75 5.35
C VAL A 35 9.44 -10.05 6.05
N VAL A 36 10.72 -10.31 6.22
CA VAL A 36 11.22 -11.49 6.91
C VAL A 36 11.92 -11.04 8.19
N GLU A 37 11.56 -11.68 9.28
CA GLU A 37 12.21 -11.50 10.58
C GLU A 37 12.84 -12.82 11.01
N GLY A 38 14.00 -12.78 11.63
CA GLY A 38 14.73 -13.94 12.09
C GLY A 38 15.65 -13.60 13.26
N ARG A 39 16.11 -14.63 13.97
CA ARG A 39 16.97 -14.49 15.13
C ARG A 39 18.45 -14.35 14.78
N SER A 40 18.82 -14.71 13.54
CA SER A 40 20.17 -14.63 13.04
C SER A 40 20.21 -14.24 11.57
N GLN A 41 21.35 -13.71 11.13
CA GLN A 41 21.55 -13.38 9.70
C GLN A 41 21.46 -14.65 8.82
N ALA A 42 21.94 -15.78 9.30
CA ALA A 42 21.87 -17.05 8.56
C ALA A 42 20.42 -17.50 8.31
N GLU A 43 19.54 -17.36 9.31
CA GLU A 43 18.10 -17.63 9.13
C GLU A 43 17.47 -16.70 8.12
N LEU A 44 17.77 -15.40 8.18
CA LEU A 44 17.26 -14.41 7.23
C LEU A 44 17.73 -14.70 5.81
N ASP A 45 19.00 -15.02 5.61
CA ASP A 45 19.56 -15.34 4.29
C ASP A 45 18.94 -16.60 3.69
N ALA A 46 18.75 -17.64 4.52
CA ALA A 46 18.07 -18.87 4.10
C ALA A 46 16.62 -18.63 3.69
N ALA A 47 15.85 -17.88 4.51
CA ALA A 47 14.47 -17.54 4.23
C ALA A 47 14.36 -16.68 2.97
N MET A 48 15.19 -15.66 2.82
CA MET A 48 15.21 -14.79 1.63
C MET A 48 15.59 -15.56 0.36
N THR A 49 16.50 -16.53 0.46
CA THR A 49 16.84 -17.40 -0.67
C THR A 49 15.63 -18.22 -1.11
N ALA A 50 14.97 -18.89 -0.17
CA ALA A 50 13.78 -19.68 -0.47
C ALA A 50 12.63 -18.82 -1.07
N ILE A 51 12.40 -17.63 -0.53
CA ILE A 51 11.40 -16.69 -1.04
C ILE A 51 11.73 -16.25 -2.47
N ARG A 52 12.99 -15.92 -2.75
CA ARG A 52 13.43 -15.55 -4.11
C ARG A 52 13.28 -16.69 -5.11
N ASP A 53 13.61 -17.91 -4.70
CA ASP A 53 13.46 -19.08 -5.55
C ASP A 53 11.99 -19.38 -5.90
N ILE A 54 11.08 -19.13 -4.96
CA ILE A 54 9.64 -19.22 -5.21
C ILE A 54 9.19 -18.04 -6.09
N GLY A 55 9.56 -16.83 -5.72
CA GLY A 55 9.13 -15.60 -6.40
C GLY A 55 9.52 -15.56 -7.87
N ARG A 56 10.73 -16.00 -8.22
CA ARG A 56 11.23 -16.06 -9.61
C ARG A 56 10.41 -16.97 -10.54
N ARG A 57 9.66 -17.91 -9.98
CA ARG A 57 8.76 -18.79 -10.75
C ARG A 57 7.43 -18.12 -11.10
N HIS A 58 7.06 -17.04 -10.40
CA HIS A 58 5.74 -16.42 -10.48
C HIS A 58 5.78 -14.92 -10.81
N GLY A 59 6.96 -14.31 -10.77
CA GLY A 59 7.10 -12.88 -11.00
C GLY A 59 8.54 -12.41 -11.12
N THR A 60 8.73 -11.11 -11.09
CA THR A 60 10.03 -10.44 -11.20
C THR A 60 10.35 -9.72 -9.89
N GLU A 61 11.56 -9.92 -9.35
CA GLU A 61 12.05 -9.15 -8.20
C GLU A 61 12.32 -7.71 -8.64
N ILE A 62 11.70 -6.77 -7.95
CA ILE A 62 11.86 -5.33 -8.18
C ILE A 62 12.71 -4.71 -7.09
N GLU A 63 13.13 -3.45 -7.27
CA GLU A 63 13.94 -2.74 -6.29
C GLU A 63 13.19 -2.56 -4.97
N ASN A 64 13.91 -2.80 -3.86
CA ASN A 64 13.37 -2.78 -2.49
C ASN A 64 13.32 -1.35 -1.89
N THR A 65 13.00 -0.33 -2.67
CA THR A 65 12.97 1.06 -2.21
C THR A 65 11.72 1.38 -1.39
N VAL A 66 10.55 1.01 -1.90
CA VAL A 66 9.25 1.29 -1.24
C VAL A 66 9.16 0.61 0.13
N PRO A 67 9.40 -0.69 0.30
CA PRO A 67 9.40 -1.34 1.62
C PRO A 67 10.38 -0.72 2.62
N LYS A 68 11.57 -0.32 2.17
CA LYS A 68 12.56 0.34 3.04
C LYS A 68 12.06 1.68 3.57
N VAL A 69 11.45 2.50 2.71
CA VAL A 69 10.91 3.80 3.11
C VAL A 69 9.71 3.60 4.04
N MET A 70 8.78 2.71 3.73
CA MET A 70 7.65 2.40 4.60
C MET A 70 8.11 1.93 5.99
N ARG A 71 9.13 1.05 6.07
CA ARG A 71 9.67 0.57 7.33
C ARG A 71 10.43 1.65 8.11
N SER A 72 11.06 2.61 7.44
CA SER A 72 11.77 3.72 8.10
C SER A 72 10.83 4.75 8.73
N LYS A 73 9.58 4.83 8.24
CA LYS A 73 8.53 5.73 8.72
C LYS A 73 7.19 4.99 8.83
N PRO A 74 7.07 4.05 9.80
CA PRO A 74 5.90 3.16 9.88
C PRO A 74 4.61 3.88 10.26
N PHE A 75 4.71 5.09 10.83
CA PHE A 75 3.55 5.88 11.23
C PHE A 75 3.51 7.17 10.40
N GLY A 76 2.63 7.17 9.41
CA GLY A 76 2.29 8.40 8.68
C GLY A 76 1.31 9.28 9.45
N PRO A 77 1.23 10.57 9.14
CA PRO A 77 0.20 11.44 9.70
C PRO A 77 -1.19 10.99 9.23
N PRO A 78 -2.23 11.06 10.09
CA PRO A 78 -3.62 10.67 9.74
C PRO A 78 -4.23 11.48 8.58
N ARG A 79 -3.57 12.51 8.13
CA ARG A 79 -3.97 13.40 7.03
C ARG A 79 -4.04 12.74 5.66
N GLY A 80 -3.41 11.59 5.49
CA GLY A 80 -3.53 10.82 4.24
C GLY A 80 -4.94 10.35 3.93
N MET A 81 -5.86 10.40 4.90
CA MET A 81 -7.26 10.02 4.72
C MET A 81 -8.14 11.16 4.19
N LEU A 82 -7.71 12.41 4.37
CA LEU A 82 -8.42 13.61 3.92
C LEU A 82 -7.43 14.52 3.18
N GLY A 83 -7.50 14.55 1.86
CA GLY A 83 -6.67 15.41 1.04
C GLY A 83 -7.09 16.88 1.16
N LYS A 84 -6.14 17.79 0.89
CA LYS A 84 -6.34 19.23 0.97
C LYS A 84 -7.30 19.78 -0.09
N ASP A 85 -7.44 19.08 -1.19
CA ASP A 85 -8.23 19.47 -2.36
C ASP A 85 -9.55 18.68 -2.46
N GLY A 86 -10.00 18.05 -1.36
CA GLY A 86 -11.22 17.27 -1.30
C GLY A 86 -11.06 15.77 -1.54
N GLU A 87 -9.83 15.28 -1.67
CA GLU A 87 -9.59 13.86 -1.83
C GLU A 87 -10.07 13.07 -0.60
N ARG A 88 -10.70 11.94 -0.87
CA ARG A 88 -11.15 10.98 0.14
C ARG A 88 -10.45 9.66 -0.07
N TRP A 89 -10.12 9.02 1.03
CA TRP A 89 -9.63 7.66 1.07
C TRP A 89 -10.36 6.89 2.17
N VAL A 90 -11.05 5.84 1.80
CA VAL A 90 -11.79 5.00 2.75
C VAL A 90 -11.39 3.54 2.53
N PRO A 91 -10.58 2.96 3.41
CA PRO A 91 -10.32 1.52 3.42
C PRO A 91 -11.45 0.80 4.17
N ILE A 92 -11.86 -0.34 3.62
CA ILE A 92 -12.78 -1.27 4.27
C ILE A 92 -12.12 -2.64 4.24
N HIS A 93 -12.05 -3.33 5.37
CA HIS A 93 -11.40 -4.63 5.40
C HIS A 93 -12.18 -5.67 6.19
N ALA A 94 -11.95 -6.93 5.83
CA ALA A 94 -12.43 -8.09 6.53
C ALA A 94 -11.35 -9.17 6.56
N VAL A 95 -11.43 -10.06 7.55
CA VAL A 95 -10.47 -11.14 7.77
C VAL A 95 -11.12 -12.46 7.40
N PHE A 96 -10.38 -13.29 6.67
CA PHE A 96 -10.83 -14.59 6.18
C PHE A 96 -9.77 -15.66 6.42
N PRO A 97 -10.16 -16.95 6.49
CA PRO A 97 -9.19 -18.04 6.46
C PRO A 97 -8.37 -18.03 5.17
N LEU A 98 -7.07 -18.30 5.25
CA LEU A 98 -6.19 -18.33 4.08
C LEU A 98 -6.64 -19.36 3.03
N SER A 99 -7.31 -20.45 3.45
CA SER A 99 -7.87 -21.47 2.56
C SER A 99 -8.95 -20.94 1.62
N SER A 100 -9.61 -19.83 1.96
CA SER A 100 -10.64 -19.20 1.13
C SER A 100 -10.11 -18.06 0.25
N TYR A 101 -8.79 -17.87 0.16
CA TYR A 101 -8.17 -16.72 -0.52
C TYR A 101 -8.66 -16.53 -1.96
N ALA A 102 -8.60 -17.58 -2.77
CA ALA A 102 -9.00 -17.49 -4.17
C ALA A 102 -10.48 -17.14 -4.31
N GLU A 103 -11.36 -17.84 -3.57
CA GLU A 103 -12.81 -17.61 -3.61
C GLU A 103 -13.17 -16.18 -3.22
N VAL A 104 -12.56 -15.66 -2.17
CA VAL A 104 -12.80 -14.28 -1.69
C VAL A 104 -12.30 -13.25 -2.68
N CYS A 105 -11.12 -13.45 -3.27
CA CYS A 105 -10.59 -12.55 -4.30
C CYS A 105 -11.49 -12.56 -5.55
N ASP A 106 -11.90 -13.72 -6.04
CA ASP A 106 -12.80 -13.85 -7.19
C ASP A 106 -14.16 -13.19 -6.93
N ALA A 107 -14.72 -13.36 -5.73
CA ALA A 107 -15.96 -12.72 -5.33
C ALA A 107 -15.83 -11.20 -5.25
N ASN A 108 -14.70 -10.68 -4.73
CA ASN A 108 -14.39 -9.26 -4.72
C ASN A 108 -14.32 -8.69 -6.14
N ASP A 109 -13.59 -9.35 -7.02
CA ASP A 109 -13.42 -8.89 -8.40
C ASP A 109 -14.77 -8.89 -9.17
N ALA A 110 -15.57 -9.94 -8.99
CA ALA A 110 -16.92 -10.03 -9.56
C ALA A 110 -17.84 -8.91 -9.03
N PHE A 111 -17.76 -8.61 -7.74
CA PHE A 111 -18.53 -7.53 -7.11
C PHE A 111 -18.21 -6.17 -7.73
N PHE A 112 -16.93 -5.84 -7.89
CA PHE A 112 -16.52 -4.55 -8.45
C PHE A 112 -16.70 -4.47 -9.96
N ALA A 113 -16.53 -5.57 -10.69
CA ALA A 113 -16.83 -5.62 -12.11
C ALA A 113 -18.30 -5.23 -12.41
N GLN A 114 -19.26 -5.68 -11.59
CA GLN A 114 -20.66 -5.32 -11.70
C GLN A 114 -20.95 -3.84 -11.40
N ARG A 115 -20.06 -3.15 -10.69
CA ARG A 115 -20.22 -1.75 -10.25
C ARG A 115 -19.33 -0.76 -10.99
N LYS A 116 -18.63 -1.25 -12.01
CA LYS A 116 -17.66 -0.47 -12.77
C LYS A 116 -18.26 0.85 -13.30
N SER A 117 -19.40 0.77 -13.98
CA SER A 117 -20.08 1.96 -14.53
C SER A 117 -20.45 2.96 -13.42
N PHE A 118 -21.03 2.49 -12.32
CA PHE A 118 -21.36 3.35 -11.19
C PHE A 118 -20.12 4.07 -10.65
N MET A 119 -19.00 3.35 -10.50
CA MET A 119 -17.76 3.93 -9.98
C MET A 119 -17.16 4.96 -10.96
N GLU A 120 -17.17 4.66 -12.27
CA GLU A 120 -16.72 5.59 -13.30
C GLU A 120 -17.57 6.87 -13.33
N ASP A 121 -18.89 6.76 -13.25
CA ASP A 121 -19.84 7.88 -13.26
C ASP A 121 -19.65 8.80 -12.04
N HIS A 122 -19.15 8.26 -10.92
CA HIS A 122 -18.92 9.01 -9.68
C HIS A 122 -17.44 9.36 -9.42
N GLY A 123 -16.57 9.07 -10.38
CA GLY A 123 -15.12 9.32 -10.23
C GLY A 123 -14.46 8.52 -9.10
N ILE A 124 -15.04 7.35 -8.76
CA ILE A 124 -14.53 6.47 -7.71
C ILE A 124 -13.51 5.51 -8.33
N ILE A 125 -12.32 5.50 -7.80
CA ILE A 125 -11.31 4.48 -8.08
C ILE A 125 -11.09 3.63 -6.83
N TYR A 126 -10.68 2.38 -7.00
CA TYR A 126 -10.34 1.51 -5.88
C TYR A 126 -9.04 0.77 -6.14
N SER A 127 -8.38 0.41 -5.07
CA SER A 127 -7.28 -0.55 -5.06
C SER A 127 -7.58 -1.66 -4.06
N VAL A 128 -6.98 -2.82 -4.23
CA VAL A 128 -7.15 -3.93 -3.31
C VAL A 128 -5.80 -4.29 -2.71
N MET A 129 -5.75 -4.34 -1.39
CA MET A 129 -4.60 -4.83 -0.64
C MET A 129 -5.00 -6.11 0.09
N THR A 130 -4.10 -7.08 0.10
CA THR A 130 -4.22 -8.27 0.94
C THR A 130 -2.97 -8.42 1.79
N MET A 131 -3.13 -8.91 3.02
CA MET A 131 -2.01 -9.22 3.90
C MET A 131 -2.30 -10.54 4.62
N THR A 132 -1.30 -11.40 4.71
CA THR A 132 -1.42 -12.67 5.43
C THR A 132 -0.85 -12.55 6.83
N VAL A 133 -1.57 -13.11 7.81
CA VAL A 133 -1.14 -13.22 9.21
C VAL A 133 -1.45 -14.63 9.69
N GLY A 134 -0.43 -15.47 9.80
CA GLY A 134 -0.63 -16.88 10.20
C GLY A 134 -1.48 -17.65 9.19
N ALA A 135 -2.60 -18.20 9.65
CA ALA A 135 -3.55 -18.97 8.84
C ALA A 135 -4.69 -18.13 8.23
N GLU A 136 -4.63 -16.82 8.41
CA GLU A 136 -5.64 -15.88 7.97
C GLU A 136 -5.05 -14.87 6.98
N PHE A 137 -5.92 -14.22 6.23
CA PHE A 137 -5.58 -13.02 5.46
C PHE A 137 -6.66 -11.97 5.65
N PHE A 138 -6.29 -10.72 5.53
CA PHE A 138 -7.27 -9.68 5.33
C PHE A 138 -7.29 -9.22 3.88
N LEU A 139 -8.48 -8.86 3.41
CA LEU A 139 -8.72 -8.21 2.14
C LEU A 139 -9.18 -6.79 2.43
N GLU A 140 -8.53 -5.82 1.82
CA GLU A 140 -8.82 -4.40 2.01
C GLU A 140 -9.02 -3.72 0.65
N PRO A 141 -10.26 -3.64 0.13
CA PRO A 141 -10.57 -2.65 -0.87
C PRO A 141 -10.51 -1.25 -0.26
N ALA A 142 -9.72 -0.39 -0.86
CA ALA A 142 -9.59 1.01 -0.48
C ALA A 142 -10.13 1.88 -1.62
N PHE A 143 -11.04 2.78 -1.29
CA PHE A 143 -11.74 3.64 -2.24
C PHE A 143 -11.17 5.04 -2.21
N TYR A 144 -11.08 5.64 -3.37
CA TYR A 144 -10.59 7.00 -3.57
C TYR A 144 -11.57 7.76 -4.46
N TRP A 145 -11.96 8.95 -4.04
CA TRP A 145 -12.75 9.87 -4.84
C TRP A 145 -12.46 11.30 -4.43
N GLN A 146 -12.94 12.25 -5.19
CA GLN A 146 -12.88 13.68 -4.86
C GLN A 146 -14.26 14.16 -4.48
N ASP A 147 -14.33 14.96 -3.42
CA ASP A 147 -15.57 15.51 -2.88
C ASP A 147 -15.39 17.00 -2.55
N GLU A 148 -16.45 17.66 -2.15
CA GLU A 148 -16.38 19.05 -1.68
C GLU A 148 -15.45 19.20 -0.49
N ILE A 149 -14.75 20.33 -0.42
CA ILE A 149 -13.90 20.67 0.72
C ILE A 149 -14.81 21.00 1.91
N THR A 150 -14.65 20.26 2.99
CA THR A 150 -15.41 20.47 4.23
C THR A 150 -14.71 21.42 5.18
N ASP A 151 -15.45 21.99 6.14
CA ASP A 151 -14.89 22.83 7.21
C ASP A 151 -13.79 22.11 8.00
N LEU A 152 -13.92 20.78 8.17
CA LEU A 152 -12.89 19.97 8.80
C LEU A 152 -11.57 20.02 8.02
N GLN A 153 -11.62 19.92 6.70
CA GLN A 153 -10.40 19.98 5.86
C GLN A 153 -9.77 21.36 5.91
N VAL A 154 -10.60 22.43 5.86
CA VAL A 154 -10.12 23.81 6.02
C VAL A 154 -9.45 23.99 7.37
N HIS A 155 -10.06 23.49 8.44
CA HIS A 155 -9.49 23.55 9.80
C HIS A 155 -8.15 22.79 9.90
N LEU A 156 -8.09 21.56 9.37
CA LEU A 156 -6.88 20.74 9.38
C LEU A 156 -5.75 21.35 8.52
N ALA A 157 -6.07 21.98 7.41
CA ALA A 157 -5.09 22.69 6.57
C ALA A 157 -4.59 23.96 7.24
N GLY A 158 -5.47 24.71 7.89
CA GLY A 158 -5.15 25.98 8.58
C GLY A 158 -4.34 25.79 9.87
N SER A 159 -4.47 24.68 10.56
CA SER A 159 -3.73 24.37 11.81
C SER A 159 -2.23 24.10 11.61
N GLN A 160 -1.70 24.22 10.39
CA GLN A 160 -0.32 23.92 10.01
C GLN A 160 0.56 25.15 9.81
N GLY A 161 0.01 26.35 9.92
CA GLY A 161 0.71 27.62 9.73
C GLY A 161 1.20 28.27 11.03
N GLY A 162 1.26 27.53 12.15
CA GLY A 162 1.78 28.01 13.40
C GLY A 162 3.07 27.34 13.82
#